data_55214caaffea12fc1ee9590c7af9ce78
#
_entry.id   55214caaffea12fc1ee9590c7af9ce78
#
_cell.length_a   1.000
_cell.length_b   1.000
_cell.length_c   1.000
_cell.angle_alpha   90.00
_cell.angle_beta   90.00
_cell.angle_gamma   90.00
#
_symmetry.space_group_name_H-M   'P 1'
#
loop_
_entity.id
_entity.type
_entity.pdbx_description
1 polymer ?
#
loop_
_entity_poly.entity_id
_entity_poly.type
_entity_poly.pdbx_seq_one_letter_code
_entity_poly.pdbx_strand_id
1 'polypeptide(L)'
;MRKIVLILILSFAVNAWAQDVHFSQFLANSFVLNPAMVGVQKNDYKATLHRKSQWASVSVPFTTFTLALERKDILPSHSIGIQFLNDIAGDSRFKTSGLNFTYVKSVATSKENTFRFGAEFGLFQRSIVVDNLVFNNPENLSNFNFTFPDISVGVANQNYLNEDLLLETGIAFFHINKPKQSFTDDDAVRLHQKINFHTALNYAYTDNLSIQPKLVFSNQDTDKEFLLGCGVNYLLEGEKDILLKSGIANRFNDALILYFGAEIDGLSCVVSYDVNTSSLTNASNNKGGFEFALVYQWKSKKKIKIVE
;
A
#
# COMPACT_ATOMS: atom_id res chain seq x y z
N MET A 1 -47.06 10.97 -11.93
CA MET A 1 -46.32 9.74 -11.66
C MET A 1 -44.85 9.80 -12.17
N ARG A 2 -44.57 10.26 -13.39
CA ARG A 2 -43.19 10.35 -13.92
C ARG A 2 -42.23 11.28 -13.12
N LYS A 3 -42.72 12.36 -12.52
CA LYS A 3 -41.93 13.31 -11.71
C LYS A 3 -41.60 12.79 -10.30
N ILE A 4 -42.43 11.90 -9.76
CA ILE A 4 -42.19 11.28 -8.42
C ILE A 4 -41.11 10.19 -8.52
N VAL A 5 -41.03 9.48 -9.64
CA VAL A 5 -39.99 8.48 -9.90
C VAL A 5 -38.62 9.14 -10.06
N LEU A 6 -38.55 10.34 -10.65
CA LEU A 6 -37.30 11.09 -10.81
C LEU A 6 -36.77 11.60 -9.46
N ILE A 7 -37.65 11.99 -8.54
CA ILE A 7 -37.25 12.44 -7.17
C ILE A 7 -36.77 11.27 -6.31
N LEU A 8 -37.33 10.07 -6.49
CA LEU A 8 -36.89 8.85 -5.82
C LEU A 8 -35.51 8.35 -6.31
N ILE A 9 -35.14 8.64 -7.55
CA ILE A 9 -33.84 8.27 -8.10
C ILE A 9 -32.74 9.27 -7.63
N LEU A 10 -33.10 10.54 -7.38
CA LEU A 10 -32.16 11.54 -6.82
C LEU A 10 -31.88 11.37 -5.32
N SER A 11 -32.70 10.61 -4.58
CA SER A 11 -32.49 10.38 -3.15
C SER A 11 -31.49 9.24 -2.84
N PHE A 12 -31.03 8.49 -3.83
CA PHE A 12 -29.82 7.68 -3.72
C PHE A 12 -28.58 8.56 -4.01
N ALA A 13 -28.34 9.56 -3.17
CA ALA A 13 -27.00 10.13 -3.02
C ALA A 13 -26.11 8.97 -2.56
N VAL A 14 -25.46 8.30 -3.49
CA VAL A 14 -24.39 7.34 -3.20
C VAL A 14 -23.34 8.15 -2.45
N ASN A 15 -23.24 7.93 -1.15
CA ASN A 15 -22.12 8.45 -0.39
C ASN A 15 -20.89 7.82 -1.01
N ALA A 16 -20.20 8.52 -1.91
CA ALA A 16 -18.93 8.12 -2.46
C ALA A 16 -17.88 8.33 -1.37
N TRP A 17 -17.68 7.29 -0.58
CA TRP A 17 -16.67 7.26 0.46
C TRP A 17 -15.31 7.10 -0.23
N ALA A 18 -14.40 8.02 0.02
CA ALA A 18 -13.06 7.96 -0.52
C ALA A 18 -12.25 6.93 0.29
N GLN A 19 -12.03 5.77 -0.29
CA GLN A 19 -11.12 4.76 0.25
C GLN A 19 -9.67 5.16 0.01
N ASP A 20 -8.78 4.75 0.91
CA ASP A 20 -7.35 4.83 0.67
C ASP A 20 -6.93 3.88 -0.44
N VAL A 21 -5.81 4.23 -1.05
CA VAL A 21 -5.14 3.36 -2.00
C VAL A 21 -4.77 2.04 -1.34
N HIS A 22 -5.11 0.93 -1.98
CA HIS A 22 -4.70 -0.40 -1.58
C HIS A 22 -3.87 -1.06 -2.70
N PHE A 23 -2.89 -1.86 -2.30
CA PHE A 23 -2.03 -2.62 -3.21
C PHE A 23 -2.24 -4.11 -3.02
N SER A 24 -2.22 -4.85 -4.13
CA SER A 24 -2.27 -6.32 -4.11
C SER A 24 -0.93 -6.91 -3.70
N GLN A 25 0.18 -6.22 -4.04
CA GLN A 25 1.53 -6.52 -3.59
C GLN A 25 1.88 -5.77 -2.30
N PHE A 26 1.03 -5.86 -1.28
CA PHE A 26 1.12 -5.06 -0.05
C PHE A 26 2.45 -5.23 0.72
N LEU A 27 3.10 -6.40 0.67
CA LEU A 27 4.41 -6.61 1.30
C LEU A 27 5.55 -5.85 0.62
N ALA A 28 5.37 -5.41 -0.64
CA ALA A 28 6.37 -4.61 -1.33
C ALA A 28 6.41 -3.15 -0.82
N ASN A 29 5.30 -2.65 -0.26
CA ASN A 29 5.18 -1.26 0.18
C ASN A 29 4.95 -1.16 1.70
N SER A 30 6.04 -0.96 2.44
CA SER A 30 6.03 -0.85 3.91
C SER A 30 5.13 0.28 4.41
N PHE A 31 5.13 1.44 3.75
CA PHE A 31 4.38 2.64 4.17
C PHE A 31 2.87 2.45 4.17
N VAL A 32 2.34 1.73 3.18
CA VAL A 32 0.90 1.49 3.06
C VAL A 32 0.43 0.34 3.96
N LEU A 33 1.33 -0.59 4.27
CA LEU A 33 1.01 -1.73 5.12
C LEU A 33 1.02 -1.36 6.60
N ASN A 34 2.16 -0.83 7.08
CA ASN A 34 2.38 -0.49 8.48
C ASN A 34 3.66 0.34 8.61
N PRO A 35 3.64 1.54 9.19
CA PRO A 35 4.85 2.34 9.41
C PRO A 35 5.97 1.58 10.12
N ALA A 36 5.66 0.66 11.03
CA ALA A 36 6.66 -0.14 11.75
C ALA A 36 7.43 -1.13 10.85
N MET A 37 6.96 -1.37 9.60
CA MET A 37 7.61 -2.25 8.64
C MET A 37 8.69 -1.53 7.81
N VAL A 38 8.81 -0.20 7.91
CA VAL A 38 9.90 0.56 7.27
C VAL A 38 11.24 0.15 7.88
N GLY A 39 12.20 -0.24 7.02
CA GLY A 39 13.51 -0.71 7.46
C GLY A 39 13.59 -2.19 7.87
N VAL A 40 12.59 -3.01 7.52
CA VAL A 40 12.61 -4.49 7.75
C VAL A 40 13.51 -5.23 6.76
N GLN A 41 13.90 -4.59 5.68
CA GLN A 41 14.70 -5.19 4.61
C GLN A 41 16.00 -5.86 5.11
N LYS A 42 16.50 -6.82 4.29
CA LYS A 42 17.74 -7.56 4.57
C LYS A 42 18.99 -6.64 4.51
N ASN A 43 19.04 -5.75 3.53
CA ASN A 43 20.16 -4.84 3.29
C ASN A 43 19.94 -3.48 3.98
N ASP A 44 20.99 -2.63 3.98
CA ASP A 44 20.96 -1.32 4.66
C ASP A 44 19.96 -0.35 4.03
N TYR A 45 19.81 -0.41 2.70
CA TYR A 45 18.93 0.46 1.92
C TYR A 45 17.94 -0.36 1.12
N LYS A 46 16.74 0.20 0.95
CA LYS A 46 15.70 -0.31 0.03
C LYS A 46 15.09 0.86 -0.72
N ALA A 47 15.08 0.80 -2.05
CA ALA A 47 14.30 1.67 -2.91
C ALA A 47 13.14 0.85 -3.49
N THR A 48 11.94 1.43 -3.48
CA THR A 48 10.73 0.78 -4.04
C THR A 48 10.04 1.73 -4.98
N LEU A 49 9.80 1.29 -6.20
CA LEU A 49 8.89 1.91 -7.16
C LEU A 49 7.69 0.98 -7.32
N HIS A 50 6.49 1.50 -7.13
CA HIS A 50 5.27 0.72 -7.23
C HIS A 50 4.24 1.49 -8.05
N ARG A 51 3.63 0.81 -9.02
CA ARG A 51 2.55 1.37 -9.85
C ARG A 51 1.40 0.39 -9.90
N LYS A 52 0.20 0.91 -9.66
CA LYS A 52 -1.07 0.20 -9.82
C LYS A 52 -1.93 0.93 -10.83
N SER A 53 -2.65 0.19 -11.67
CA SER A 53 -3.66 0.71 -12.59
C SER A 53 -4.90 -0.16 -12.48
N GLN A 54 -6.07 0.45 -12.19
CA GLN A 54 -7.35 -0.24 -12.02
C GLN A 54 -8.39 0.33 -12.97
N TRP A 55 -9.38 -0.51 -13.33
CA TRP A 55 -10.59 -0.16 -14.09
C TRP A 55 -10.35 0.46 -15.47
N ALA A 56 -9.20 0.18 -16.09
CA ALA A 56 -8.87 0.66 -17.43
C ALA A 56 -9.87 0.18 -18.52
N SER A 57 -10.70 -0.82 -18.23
CA SER A 57 -11.72 -1.35 -19.14
C SER A 57 -13.10 -0.70 -18.96
N VAL A 58 -13.30 0.09 -17.91
CA VAL A 58 -14.62 0.65 -17.55
C VAL A 58 -14.66 2.17 -17.71
N SER A 59 -13.57 2.85 -17.36
CA SER A 59 -13.46 4.32 -17.37
C SER A 59 -12.02 4.76 -17.57
N VAL A 60 -11.73 6.06 -17.39
CA VAL A 60 -10.36 6.54 -17.22
C VAL A 60 -9.73 5.81 -16.04
N PRO A 61 -8.59 5.13 -16.24
CA PRO A 61 -8.03 4.25 -15.22
C PRO A 61 -7.65 5.03 -13.95
N PHE A 62 -7.89 4.41 -12.81
CA PHE A 62 -7.34 4.84 -11.54
C PHE A 62 -5.88 4.41 -11.51
N THR A 63 -4.98 5.34 -11.29
CA THR A 63 -3.54 5.08 -11.34
C THR A 63 -2.88 5.59 -10.08
N THR A 64 -2.26 4.67 -9.37
CA THR A 64 -1.43 4.99 -8.21
C THR A 64 0.03 4.73 -8.52
N PHE A 65 0.87 5.64 -8.12
CA PHE A 65 2.32 5.56 -8.21
C PHE A 65 2.94 5.89 -6.85
N THR A 66 3.90 5.07 -6.40
CA THR A 66 4.72 5.38 -5.23
C THR A 66 6.19 5.19 -5.53
N LEU A 67 7.01 6.04 -4.93
CA LEU A 67 8.46 5.92 -4.90
C LEU A 67 8.91 6.07 -3.45
N ALA A 68 9.60 5.06 -2.92
CA ALA A 68 10.05 5.05 -1.54
C ALA A 68 11.54 4.77 -1.43
N LEU A 69 12.16 5.33 -0.41
CA LEU A 69 13.53 5.05 0.00
C LEU A 69 13.53 4.78 1.51
N GLU A 70 14.09 3.64 1.90
CA GLU A 70 14.19 3.22 3.28
C GLU A 70 15.66 3.01 3.66
N ARG A 71 16.02 3.44 4.85
CA ARG A 71 17.32 3.18 5.47
C ARG A 71 17.11 2.42 6.78
N LYS A 72 17.64 1.19 6.82
CA LYS A 72 17.72 0.38 8.02
C LYS A 72 18.90 0.85 8.88
N ASP A 73 18.71 0.87 10.19
CA ASP A 73 19.75 1.09 11.19
C ASP A 73 20.65 2.33 10.90
N ILE A 74 20.00 3.50 10.67
CA ILE A 74 20.72 4.78 10.56
C ILE A 74 21.48 5.10 11.85
N LEU A 75 20.93 4.71 12.99
CA LEU A 75 21.55 4.52 14.30
C LEU A 75 21.19 3.10 14.77
N PRO A 76 21.88 2.51 15.74
CA PRO A 76 21.54 1.18 16.26
C PRO A 76 20.05 1.04 16.59
N SER A 77 19.34 0.14 15.91
CA SER A 77 17.91 -0.12 16.08
C SER A 77 16.98 1.03 15.66
N HIS A 78 17.44 2.01 14.88
CA HIS A 78 16.64 3.12 14.37
C HIS A 78 16.62 3.12 12.84
N SER A 79 15.47 3.05 12.23
CA SER A 79 15.28 3.09 10.78
C SER A 79 14.45 4.29 10.36
N ILE A 80 14.64 4.76 9.15
CA ILE A 80 13.90 5.86 8.56
C ILE A 80 13.47 5.52 7.14
N GLY A 81 12.43 6.18 6.68
CA GLY A 81 12.00 6.10 5.30
C GLY A 81 11.32 7.36 4.83
N ILE A 82 11.34 7.56 3.53
CA ILE A 82 10.58 8.60 2.83
C ILE A 82 9.85 7.97 1.66
N GLN A 83 8.59 8.36 1.44
CA GLN A 83 7.79 7.92 0.30
C GLN A 83 7.13 9.12 -0.35
N PHE A 84 7.21 9.19 -1.67
CA PHE A 84 6.32 9.98 -2.51
C PHE A 84 5.15 9.10 -2.97
N LEU A 85 3.93 9.61 -2.85
CA LEU A 85 2.71 8.99 -3.35
C LEU A 85 2.00 9.95 -4.30
N ASN A 86 1.52 9.42 -5.43
CA ASN A 86 0.65 10.13 -6.36
C ASN A 86 -0.46 9.17 -6.81
N ASP A 87 -1.69 9.55 -6.52
CA ASP A 87 -2.90 8.83 -6.90
C ASP A 87 -3.79 9.71 -7.75
N ILE A 88 -4.33 9.17 -8.84
CA ILE A 88 -5.21 9.87 -9.78
C ILE A 88 -6.40 8.97 -10.06
N ALA A 89 -7.60 9.46 -9.81
CA ALA A 89 -8.84 8.72 -9.96
C ALA A 89 -9.81 9.40 -10.94
N GLY A 90 -10.29 8.64 -11.92
CA GLY A 90 -11.41 8.97 -12.78
C GLY A 90 -11.24 10.18 -13.70
N ASP A 91 -12.35 10.57 -14.35
CA ASP A 91 -12.39 11.63 -15.39
C ASP A 91 -12.12 13.03 -14.83
N SER A 92 -12.52 13.30 -13.60
CA SER A 92 -12.24 14.56 -12.89
C SER A 92 -10.77 14.70 -12.49
N ARG A 93 -9.94 13.67 -12.78
CA ARG A 93 -8.55 13.62 -12.33
C ARG A 93 -8.41 13.98 -10.85
N PHE A 94 -9.30 13.42 -10.02
CA PHE A 94 -9.21 13.56 -8.58
C PHE A 94 -7.85 13.04 -8.13
N LYS A 95 -6.98 13.96 -7.73
CA LYS A 95 -5.58 13.68 -7.49
C LYS A 95 -5.24 13.87 -6.02
N THR A 96 -4.54 12.90 -5.45
CA THR A 96 -3.86 13.01 -4.16
C THR A 96 -2.36 12.81 -4.36
N SER A 97 -1.55 13.78 -3.98
CA SER A 97 -0.08 13.67 -4.05
C SER A 97 0.53 14.12 -2.74
N GLY A 98 1.58 13.45 -2.29
CA GLY A 98 2.22 13.84 -1.04
C GLY A 98 3.49 13.07 -0.74
N LEU A 99 4.08 13.46 0.37
CA LEU A 99 5.28 12.86 0.93
C LEU A 99 4.99 12.34 2.33
N ASN A 100 5.43 11.12 2.60
CA ASN A 100 5.49 10.53 3.93
C ASN A 100 6.94 10.46 4.39
N PHE A 101 7.16 10.78 5.66
CA PHE A 101 8.39 10.52 6.39
C PHE A 101 8.07 9.58 7.55
N THR A 102 8.81 8.48 7.64
CA THR A 102 8.60 7.46 8.68
C THR A 102 9.87 7.27 9.50
N TYR A 103 9.69 7.17 10.81
CA TYR A 103 10.73 6.81 11.76
C TYR A 103 10.32 5.54 12.51
N VAL A 104 11.27 4.62 12.67
CA VAL A 104 11.05 3.34 13.35
C VAL A 104 12.11 3.10 14.40
N LYS A 105 11.66 2.69 15.60
CA LYS A 105 12.50 2.14 16.67
C LYS A 105 12.27 0.64 16.78
N SER A 106 13.34 -0.14 16.70
CA SER A 106 13.34 -1.58 16.95
C SER A 106 13.79 -1.87 18.38
N VAL A 107 13.17 -2.84 19.03
CA VAL A 107 13.50 -3.30 20.39
C VAL A 107 13.59 -4.81 20.35
N ALA A 108 14.81 -5.35 20.40
CA ALA A 108 15.01 -6.79 20.52
C ALA A 108 14.72 -7.22 21.97
N THR A 109 13.81 -8.15 22.15
CA THR A 109 13.48 -8.76 23.48
C THR A 109 14.20 -10.08 23.67
N SER A 110 14.59 -10.74 22.58
CA SER A 110 15.50 -11.88 22.55
C SER A 110 16.27 -11.86 21.23
N LYS A 111 17.12 -12.87 20.98
CA LYS A 111 17.81 -13.04 19.69
C LYS A 111 16.82 -13.31 18.55
N GLU A 112 15.71 -13.96 18.87
CA GLU A 112 14.70 -14.43 17.94
C GLU A 112 13.54 -13.42 17.79
N ASN A 113 13.34 -12.53 18.78
CA ASN A 113 12.14 -11.70 18.85
C ASN A 113 12.49 -10.21 18.87
N THR A 114 11.90 -9.45 17.92
CA THR A 114 12.08 -8.01 17.79
C THR A 114 10.73 -7.32 17.62
N PHE A 115 10.43 -6.40 18.52
CA PHE A 115 9.34 -5.46 18.37
C PHE A 115 9.80 -4.21 17.63
N ARG A 116 8.91 -3.66 16.82
CA ARG A 116 9.15 -2.46 16.02
C ARG A 116 8.02 -1.48 16.25
N PHE A 117 8.38 -0.22 16.48
CA PHE A 117 7.43 0.88 16.71
C PHE A 117 7.69 1.94 15.63
N GLY A 118 6.69 2.21 14.80
CA GLY A 118 6.76 3.15 13.69
C GLY A 118 5.86 4.35 13.91
N ALA A 119 6.36 5.54 13.58
CA ALA A 119 5.59 6.76 13.47
C ALA A 119 5.81 7.38 12.10
N GLU A 120 4.73 7.81 11.45
CA GLU A 120 4.75 8.40 10.12
C GLU A 120 4.08 9.75 10.15
N PHE A 121 4.69 10.72 9.47
CA PHE A 121 4.14 12.03 9.19
C PHE A 121 4.06 12.23 7.68
N GLY A 122 2.87 12.56 7.19
CA GLY A 122 2.57 12.86 5.80
C GLY A 122 2.18 14.32 5.60
N LEU A 123 2.51 14.84 4.40
CA LEU A 123 1.97 16.10 3.90
C LEU A 123 1.45 15.85 2.49
N PHE A 124 0.14 16.02 2.31
CA PHE A 124 -0.58 15.70 1.09
C PHE A 124 -1.31 16.91 0.52
N GLN A 125 -1.35 16.98 -0.80
CA GLN A 125 -2.22 17.88 -1.54
C GLN A 125 -3.28 17.05 -2.27
N ARG A 126 -4.53 17.49 -2.19
CA ARG A 126 -5.66 16.94 -2.93
C ARG A 126 -6.19 17.99 -3.90
N SER A 127 -6.48 17.59 -5.14
CA SER A 127 -6.96 18.49 -6.18
C SER A 127 -7.97 17.82 -7.10
N ILE A 128 -8.87 18.64 -7.67
CA ILE A 128 -9.80 18.28 -8.75
C ILE A 128 -9.57 19.26 -9.89
N VAL A 129 -9.50 18.73 -11.12
CA VAL A 129 -9.43 19.51 -12.36
C VAL A 129 -10.82 19.46 -12.99
N VAL A 130 -11.46 20.63 -13.10
CA VAL A 130 -12.82 20.76 -13.63
C VAL A 130 -12.85 21.23 -15.09
N ASP A 131 -11.72 21.75 -15.62
CA ASP A 131 -11.63 22.35 -16.96
C ASP A 131 -12.03 21.40 -18.11
N ASN A 132 -11.91 20.09 -17.90
CA ASN A 132 -12.23 19.07 -18.91
C ASN A 132 -13.61 18.41 -18.67
N LEU A 133 -14.36 18.85 -17.65
CA LEU A 133 -15.69 18.31 -17.36
C LEU A 133 -16.74 19.02 -18.20
N VAL A 134 -17.67 18.27 -18.76
CA VAL A 134 -18.78 18.80 -19.55
C VAL A 134 -19.99 18.92 -18.63
N PHE A 135 -20.42 20.14 -18.37
CA PHE A 135 -21.60 20.44 -17.59
C PHE A 135 -22.78 20.74 -18.50
N ASN A 136 -23.98 20.27 -18.16
CA ASN A 136 -25.20 20.56 -18.91
C ASN A 136 -25.60 22.05 -18.88
N ASN A 137 -25.19 22.75 -17.83
CA ASN A 137 -25.31 24.19 -17.70
C ASN A 137 -23.89 24.79 -17.55
N PRO A 138 -23.63 25.97 -18.13
CA PRO A 138 -22.33 26.62 -17.96
C PRO A 138 -22.16 27.00 -16.48
N GLU A 139 -21.26 26.31 -15.80
CA GLU A 139 -20.86 26.61 -14.44
C GLU A 139 -19.43 27.15 -14.45
N ASN A 140 -19.23 28.30 -13.83
CA ASN A 140 -17.91 28.91 -13.67
C ASN A 140 -17.20 28.27 -12.46
N LEU A 141 -16.76 27.02 -12.61
CA LEU A 141 -15.99 26.32 -11.60
C LEU A 141 -14.50 26.50 -11.87
N SER A 142 -13.75 26.83 -10.84
CA SER A 142 -12.28 26.83 -10.88
C SER A 142 -11.75 25.51 -10.35
N ASN A 143 -10.50 25.20 -10.68
CA ASN A 143 -9.82 24.04 -10.10
C ASN A 143 -9.67 24.20 -8.58
N PHE A 144 -9.97 23.15 -7.84
CA PHE A 144 -9.92 23.16 -6.38
C PHE A 144 -8.72 22.36 -5.89
N ASN A 145 -8.06 22.87 -4.86
CA ASN A 145 -7.01 22.11 -4.16
C ASN A 145 -6.94 22.52 -2.69
N PHE A 146 -6.46 21.62 -1.87
CA PHE A 146 -6.11 21.87 -0.48
C PHE A 146 -4.97 20.95 -0.03
N THR A 147 -4.25 21.36 1.02
CA THR A 147 -3.15 20.60 1.61
C THR A 147 -3.52 20.19 3.02
N PHE A 148 -3.14 18.99 3.42
CA PHE A 148 -3.41 18.47 4.75
C PHE A 148 -2.25 17.65 5.31
N PRO A 149 -1.96 17.75 6.61
CA PRO A 149 -1.04 16.87 7.29
C PRO A 149 -1.73 15.55 7.63
N ASP A 150 -0.98 14.47 7.64
CA ASP A 150 -1.43 13.14 8.02
C ASP A 150 -0.49 12.51 9.03
N ILE A 151 -1.02 11.77 10.00
CA ILE A 151 -0.24 11.12 11.03
C ILE A 151 -0.69 9.67 11.16
N SER A 152 0.29 8.76 11.14
CA SER A 152 0.05 7.33 11.28
C SER A 152 1.05 6.72 12.26
N VAL A 153 0.65 5.64 12.92
CA VAL A 153 1.52 4.89 13.84
C VAL A 153 1.33 3.39 13.62
N GLY A 154 2.35 2.64 13.97
CA GLY A 154 2.28 1.19 13.86
C GLY A 154 3.17 0.46 14.86
N VAL A 155 2.79 -0.77 15.12
CA VAL A 155 3.58 -1.73 15.88
C VAL A 155 3.67 -3.00 15.06
N ALA A 156 4.86 -3.61 15.02
CA ALA A 156 5.09 -4.88 14.39
C ALA A 156 6.00 -5.75 15.26
N ASN A 157 5.91 -7.04 15.08
CA ASN A 157 6.74 -8.05 15.72
C ASN A 157 7.31 -8.97 14.66
N GLN A 158 8.60 -9.22 14.72
CA GLN A 158 9.31 -10.24 13.96
C GLN A 158 9.82 -11.29 14.95
N ASN A 159 9.36 -12.52 14.80
CA ASN A 159 9.67 -13.63 15.71
C ASN A 159 10.15 -14.85 14.93
N TYR A 160 11.41 -15.22 15.06
CA TYR A 160 11.93 -16.49 14.57
C TYR A 160 11.48 -17.61 15.52
N LEU A 161 10.48 -18.37 15.10
CA LEU A 161 9.96 -19.51 15.86
C LEU A 161 10.98 -20.66 15.88
N ASN A 162 11.76 -20.78 14.81
CA ASN A 162 12.96 -21.60 14.69
C ASN A 162 13.83 -21.04 13.53
N GLU A 163 14.90 -21.74 13.14
CA GLU A 163 15.85 -21.30 12.10
C GLU A 163 15.17 -21.13 10.72
N ASP A 164 14.12 -21.92 10.45
CA ASP A 164 13.43 -21.95 9.16
C ASP A 164 12.13 -21.14 9.14
N LEU A 165 11.67 -20.63 10.29
CA LEU A 165 10.31 -20.11 10.44
C LEU A 165 10.29 -18.73 11.08
N LEU A 166 10.07 -17.71 10.27
CA LEU A 166 9.88 -16.34 10.71
C LEU A 166 8.40 -15.96 10.65
N LEU A 167 7.84 -15.55 11.78
CA LEU A 167 6.52 -14.95 11.89
C LEU A 167 6.65 -13.43 11.98
N GLU A 168 5.98 -12.72 11.07
CA GLU A 168 5.81 -11.28 11.10
C GLU A 168 4.34 -10.95 11.37
N THR A 169 4.08 -10.11 12.36
CA THR A 169 2.72 -9.69 12.72
C THR A 169 2.72 -8.23 13.09
N GLY A 170 1.69 -7.48 12.72
CA GLY A 170 1.62 -6.07 13.07
C GLY A 170 0.23 -5.48 12.98
N ILE A 171 0.09 -4.33 13.65
CA ILE A 171 -1.10 -3.49 13.61
C ILE A 171 -0.68 -2.04 13.36
N ALA A 172 -1.44 -1.35 12.51
CA ALA A 172 -1.21 0.06 12.19
C ALA A 172 -2.51 0.85 12.27
N PHE A 173 -2.37 2.10 12.66
CA PHE A 173 -3.44 3.10 12.70
C PHE A 173 -3.03 4.27 11.81
N PHE A 174 -3.73 4.43 10.70
CA PHE A 174 -3.54 5.53 9.77
C PHE A 174 -4.56 6.64 10.03
N HIS A 175 -4.20 7.87 9.63
CA HIS A 175 -5.06 9.05 9.72
C HIS A 175 -5.56 9.32 11.14
N ILE A 176 -4.69 9.14 12.16
CA ILE A 176 -5.08 9.31 13.58
C ILE A 176 -5.54 10.73 13.90
N ASN A 177 -5.05 11.73 13.16
CA ASN A 177 -5.43 13.13 13.27
C ASN A 177 -6.71 13.48 12.50
N LYS A 178 -7.33 12.53 11.75
CA LYS A 178 -8.56 12.73 10.95
C LYS A 178 -8.52 14.04 10.16
N PRO A 179 -7.56 14.22 9.23
CA PRO A 179 -7.39 15.49 8.55
C PRO A 179 -8.63 15.88 7.76
N LYS A 180 -8.89 17.20 7.69
CA LYS A 180 -9.98 17.76 6.92
C LYS A 180 -9.84 17.45 5.45
N GLN A 181 -10.94 17.10 4.78
CA GLN A 181 -11.01 16.65 3.38
C GLN A 181 -11.99 17.45 2.54
N SER A 182 -12.24 18.71 2.88
CA SER A 182 -13.23 19.55 2.21
C SER A 182 -12.58 20.53 1.24
N PHE A 183 -13.18 20.66 0.04
CA PHE A 183 -12.88 21.72 -0.92
C PHE A 183 -13.68 23.01 -0.64
N THR A 184 -14.73 22.92 0.17
CA THR A 184 -15.68 24.02 0.46
C THR A 184 -15.58 24.53 1.89
N ASP A 185 -14.51 24.19 2.59
CA ASP A 185 -14.26 24.61 3.97
C ASP A 185 -15.20 23.99 5.02
N ASP A 186 -15.89 22.90 4.68
CA ASP A 186 -16.73 22.14 5.62
C ASP A 186 -15.86 21.32 6.57
N ASP A 187 -15.95 21.59 7.87
CA ASP A 187 -15.21 20.87 8.92
C ASP A 187 -15.74 19.47 9.21
N ALA A 188 -16.95 19.12 8.73
CA ALA A 188 -17.53 17.81 8.93
C ALA A 188 -16.88 16.74 8.03
N VAL A 189 -16.34 17.13 6.87
CA VAL A 189 -15.72 16.19 5.90
C VAL A 189 -14.28 15.92 6.32
N ARG A 190 -14.03 14.75 6.90
CA ARG A 190 -12.73 14.33 7.40
C ARG A 190 -12.34 12.96 6.85
N LEU A 191 -11.03 12.74 6.70
CA LEU A 191 -10.49 11.42 6.36
C LEU A 191 -10.70 10.47 7.56
N HIS A 192 -11.33 9.33 7.29
CA HIS A 192 -11.59 8.33 8.33
C HIS A 192 -10.31 7.60 8.71
N GLN A 193 -10.20 7.27 10.00
CA GLN A 193 -9.11 6.43 10.48
C GLN A 193 -9.18 5.05 9.86
N LYS A 194 -8.00 4.52 9.49
CA LYS A 194 -7.85 3.18 8.95
C LYS A 194 -7.03 2.33 9.91
N ILE A 195 -7.50 1.13 10.17
CA ILE A 195 -6.80 0.13 10.97
C ILE A 195 -6.38 -0.99 10.04
N ASN A 196 -5.08 -1.31 10.02
CA ASN A 196 -4.55 -2.48 9.34
C ASN A 196 -4.02 -3.47 10.37
N PHE A 197 -4.42 -4.71 10.24
CA PHE A 197 -3.77 -5.86 10.85
C PHE A 197 -3.14 -6.71 9.76
N HIS A 198 -1.89 -7.14 9.95
CA HIS A 198 -1.23 -8.03 9.00
C HIS A 198 -0.45 -9.13 9.72
N THR A 199 -0.36 -10.28 9.07
CA THR A 199 0.54 -11.34 9.46
C THR A 199 1.08 -12.05 8.23
N ALA A 200 2.34 -12.45 8.28
CA ALA A 200 3.00 -13.25 7.27
C ALA A 200 3.93 -14.26 7.95
N LEU A 201 3.94 -15.46 7.42
CA LEU A 201 4.85 -16.51 7.84
C LEU A 201 5.84 -16.75 6.70
N ASN A 202 7.14 -16.71 6.98
CA ASN A 202 8.18 -17.10 6.04
C ASN A 202 8.74 -18.44 6.47
N TYR A 203 8.42 -19.49 5.73
CA TYR A 203 8.85 -20.86 6.01
C TYR A 203 9.85 -21.33 4.93
N ALA A 204 11.11 -21.52 5.32
CA ALA A 204 12.11 -22.17 4.49
C ALA A 204 11.84 -23.68 4.49
N TYR A 205 11.13 -24.16 3.45
CA TYR A 205 10.79 -25.58 3.34
C TYR A 205 12.01 -26.43 2.93
N THR A 206 12.87 -25.91 2.08
CA THR A 206 14.21 -26.41 1.74
C THR A 206 15.15 -25.23 1.61
N ASP A 207 16.45 -25.49 1.39
CA ASP A 207 17.46 -24.44 1.16
C ASP A 207 17.06 -23.54 -0.02
N ASN A 208 16.34 -24.06 -1.02
CA ASN A 208 15.98 -23.35 -2.23
C ASN A 208 14.49 -22.96 -2.32
N LEU A 209 13.63 -23.49 -1.45
CA LEU A 209 12.18 -23.26 -1.52
C LEU A 209 11.65 -22.67 -0.22
N SER A 210 11.00 -21.52 -0.32
CA SER A 210 10.25 -20.94 0.80
C SER A 210 8.79 -20.71 0.46
N ILE A 211 7.92 -20.86 1.48
CA ILE A 211 6.48 -20.70 1.39
C ILE A 211 6.08 -19.55 2.31
N GLN A 212 5.22 -18.65 1.82
CA GLN A 212 4.85 -17.43 2.50
C GLN A 212 3.34 -17.23 2.57
N PRO A 213 2.61 -17.96 3.47
CA PRO A 213 1.23 -17.61 3.77
C PRO A 213 1.17 -16.22 4.41
N LYS A 214 0.16 -15.45 4.04
CA LYS A 214 0.01 -14.05 4.44
C LYS A 214 -1.44 -13.64 4.51
N LEU A 215 -1.74 -12.75 5.45
CA LEU A 215 -3.06 -12.20 5.68
C LEU A 215 -2.97 -10.71 5.96
N VAL A 216 -3.91 -9.94 5.40
CA VAL A 216 -4.16 -8.55 5.78
C VAL A 216 -5.64 -8.38 6.04
N PHE A 217 -5.95 -7.71 7.13
CA PHE A 217 -7.27 -7.16 7.41
C PHE A 217 -7.16 -5.66 7.54
N SER A 218 -7.98 -4.94 6.80
CA SER A 218 -8.06 -3.49 6.82
C SER A 218 -9.48 -3.04 7.07
N ASN A 219 -9.66 -2.03 7.91
CA ASN A 219 -10.95 -1.41 8.17
C ASN A 219 -10.80 0.11 8.16
N GLN A 220 -11.56 0.77 7.28
CA GLN A 220 -11.67 2.23 7.20
C GLN A 220 -13.13 2.61 7.12
N ASP A 221 -13.70 3.07 8.24
CA ASP A 221 -15.12 3.37 8.40
C ASP A 221 -16.03 2.17 8.04
N THR A 222 -16.81 2.26 6.97
CA THR A 222 -17.69 1.18 6.48
C THR A 222 -16.93 0.15 5.64
N ASP A 223 -15.76 0.50 5.12
CA ASP A 223 -15.01 -0.32 4.19
C ASP A 223 -14.11 -1.30 4.92
N LYS A 224 -14.26 -2.58 4.56
CA LYS A 224 -13.50 -3.68 5.13
C LYS A 224 -12.85 -4.47 4.00
N GLU A 225 -11.54 -4.64 4.11
CA GLU A 225 -10.78 -5.50 3.22
C GLU A 225 -10.21 -6.68 4.01
N PHE A 226 -10.40 -7.86 3.50
CA PHE A 226 -9.77 -9.08 4.00
C PHE A 226 -9.05 -9.75 2.84
N LEU A 227 -7.72 -9.86 2.95
CA LEU A 227 -6.87 -10.48 1.96
C LEU A 227 -6.14 -11.66 2.59
N LEU A 228 -6.28 -12.83 1.97
CA LEU A 228 -5.56 -14.05 2.32
C LEU A 228 -4.80 -14.55 1.10
N GLY A 229 -3.52 -14.87 1.26
CA GLY A 229 -2.70 -15.33 0.15
C GLY A 229 -1.57 -16.25 0.58
N CYS A 230 -0.94 -16.85 -0.43
CA CYS A 230 0.25 -17.65 -0.25
C CYS A 230 1.25 -17.34 -1.37
N GLY A 231 2.48 -17.07 -0.99
CA GLY A 231 3.62 -16.91 -1.88
C GLY A 231 4.53 -18.12 -1.87
N VAL A 232 5.24 -18.29 -2.95
CA VAL A 232 6.31 -19.29 -3.09
C VAL A 232 7.50 -18.60 -3.70
N ASN A 233 8.66 -18.74 -3.07
CA ASN A 233 9.94 -18.29 -3.64
C ASN A 233 10.82 -19.52 -3.87
N TYR A 234 11.45 -19.54 -5.05
CA TYR A 234 12.36 -20.62 -5.45
C TYR A 234 13.70 -20.04 -5.90
N LEU A 235 14.77 -20.44 -5.24
CA LEU A 235 16.13 -20.03 -5.55
C LEU A 235 16.71 -20.94 -6.65
N LEU A 236 17.01 -20.33 -7.79
CA LEU A 236 17.80 -20.95 -8.86
C LEU A 236 19.25 -20.58 -8.61
N GLU A 237 20.03 -21.58 -8.19
CA GLU A 237 21.47 -21.43 -8.00
C GLU A 237 22.20 -21.42 -9.36
N GLY A 238 23.19 -20.54 -9.50
CA GLY A 238 23.98 -20.41 -10.72
C GLY A 238 25.14 -19.44 -10.54
N GLU A 239 25.76 -19.00 -11.64
CA GLU A 239 26.75 -17.92 -11.60
C GLU A 239 26.19 -16.64 -10.93
N LYS A 240 24.89 -16.41 -11.11
CA LYS A 240 24.09 -15.45 -10.37
C LYS A 240 22.85 -16.16 -9.86
N ASP A 241 22.63 -16.04 -8.59
CA ASP A 241 21.44 -16.56 -7.93
C ASP A 241 20.20 -15.78 -8.36
N ILE A 242 19.18 -16.49 -8.84
CA ILE A 242 17.90 -15.91 -9.22
C ILE A 242 16.83 -16.42 -8.28
N LEU A 243 16.20 -15.51 -7.51
CA LEU A 243 15.05 -15.84 -6.67
C LEU A 243 13.76 -15.61 -7.46
N LEU A 244 13.14 -16.69 -7.92
CA LEU A 244 11.81 -16.64 -8.52
C LEU A 244 10.76 -16.45 -7.43
N LYS A 245 9.80 -15.57 -7.67
CA LYS A 245 8.71 -15.21 -6.75
C LYS A 245 7.39 -15.42 -7.46
N SER A 246 6.48 -16.16 -6.83
CA SER A 246 5.12 -16.36 -7.36
C SER A 246 4.13 -16.50 -6.22
N GLY A 247 2.85 -16.32 -6.51
CA GLY A 247 1.83 -16.59 -5.53
C GLY A 247 0.44 -16.20 -5.98
N ILE A 248 -0.50 -16.54 -5.10
CA ILE A 248 -1.92 -16.31 -5.25
C ILE A 248 -2.47 -15.67 -3.97
N ALA A 249 -3.40 -14.76 -4.11
CA ALA A 249 -4.14 -14.22 -2.99
C ALA A 249 -5.61 -13.97 -3.37
N ASN A 250 -6.49 -14.02 -2.40
CA ASN A 250 -7.89 -13.64 -2.56
C ASN A 250 -8.17 -12.42 -1.69
N ARG A 251 -8.56 -11.33 -2.32
CA ARG A 251 -9.20 -10.19 -1.66
C ARG A 251 -10.69 -10.47 -1.69
N PHE A 252 -11.24 -10.86 -0.56
CA PHE A 252 -12.62 -11.34 -0.46
C PHE A 252 -13.61 -10.30 -0.96
N ASN A 253 -14.59 -10.74 -1.75
CA ASN A 253 -15.61 -9.91 -2.42
C ASN A 253 -15.09 -8.87 -3.42
N ASP A 254 -13.81 -8.93 -3.80
CA ASP A 254 -13.20 -7.98 -4.73
C ASP A 254 -12.41 -8.67 -5.86
N ALA A 255 -11.30 -9.36 -5.56
CA ALA A 255 -10.45 -9.90 -6.61
C ALA A 255 -9.67 -11.16 -6.21
N LEU A 256 -9.43 -12.01 -7.21
CA LEU A 256 -8.39 -13.04 -7.17
C LEU A 256 -7.10 -12.44 -7.74
N ILE A 257 -6.03 -12.49 -6.99
CA ILE A 257 -4.74 -11.87 -7.30
C ILE A 257 -3.73 -12.96 -7.64
N LEU A 258 -3.07 -12.81 -8.78
CA LEU A 258 -1.94 -13.64 -9.18
C LEU A 258 -0.72 -12.74 -9.30
N TYR A 259 0.43 -13.19 -8.81
CA TYR A 259 1.68 -12.45 -9.00
C TYR A 259 2.84 -13.38 -9.37
N PHE A 260 3.76 -12.81 -10.13
CA PHE A 260 5.00 -13.45 -10.54
C PHE A 260 6.13 -12.43 -10.63
N GLY A 261 7.35 -12.85 -10.32
CA GLY A 261 8.53 -11.98 -10.39
C GLY A 261 9.83 -12.73 -10.18
N ALA A 262 10.92 -11.97 -10.23
CA ALA A 262 12.26 -12.47 -9.96
C ALA A 262 13.10 -11.41 -9.22
N GLU A 263 14.11 -11.88 -8.48
CA GLU A 263 15.11 -11.04 -7.85
C GLU A 263 16.50 -11.54 -8.22
N ILE A 264 17.38 -10.61 -8.62
CA ILE A 264 18.78 -10.86 -8.98
C ILE A 264 19.62 -9.72 -8.38
N ASP A 265 20.69 -10.06 -7.68
CA ASP A 265 21.63 -9.06 -7.09
C ASP A 265 20.92 -7.95 -6.30
N GLY A 266 19.84 -8.30 -5.58
CA GLY A 266 19.04 -7.36 -4.77
C GLY A 266 18.03 -6.53 -5.56
N LEU A 267 17.96 -6.66 -6.88
CA LEU A 267 16.94 -6.07 -7.73
C LEU A 267 15.78 -7.06 -7.93
N SER A 268 14.63 -6.76 -7.38
CA SER A 268 13.40 -7.55 -7.50
C SER A 268 12.39 -6.82 -8.39
N CYS A 269 11.86 -7.53 -9.38
CA CYS A 269 10.78 -7.08 -10.24
C CYS A 269 9.59 -8.04 -10.09
N VAL A 270 8.43 -7.53 -9.70
CA VAL A 270 7.22 -8.33 -9.50
C VAL A 270 6.05 -7.67 -10.24
N VAL A 271 5.30 -8.46 -10.98
CA VAL A 271 4.04 -8.06 -11.60
C VAL A 271 2.89 -8.81 -10.94
N SER A 272 1.74 -8.17 -10.82
CA SER A 272 0.51 -8.84 -10.40
C SER A 272 -0.69 -8.39 -11.21
N TYR A 273 -1.66 -9.27 -11.28
CA TYR A 273 -2.93 -9.03 -11.93
C TYR A 273 -4.09 -9.42 -11.01
N ASP A 274 -5.00 -8.48 -10.80
CA ASP A 274 -6.23 -8.67 -10.06
C ASP A 274 -7.31 -9.10 -11.04
N VAL A 275 -7.84 -10.32 -10.90
CA VAL A 275 -9.03 -10.77 -11.62
C VAL A 275 -10.24 -10.36 -10.79
N ASN A 276 -11.07 -9.46 -11.31
CA ASN A 276 -12.24 -8.95 -10.58
C ASN A 276 -13.26 -10.08 -10.36
N THR A 277 -13.63 -10.29 -9.11
CA THR A 277 -14.66 -11.27 -8.68
C THR A 277 -15.82 -10.60 -7.92
N SER A 278 -15.81 -9.25 -7.87
CA SER A 278 -16.86 -8.45 -7.21
C SER A 278 -18.14 -8.38 -8.04
N SER A 279 -19.16 -7.72 -7.51
CA SER A 279 -20.40 -7.42 -8.25
C SER A 279 -20.20 -6.58 -9.52
N LEU A 280 -19.04 -5.94 -9.68
CA LEU A 280 -18.64 -5.17 -10.86
C LEU A 280 -18.12 -6.04 -12.02
N THR A 281 -18.10 -7.36 -11.87
CA THR A 281 -17.63 -8.33 -12.87
C THR A 281 -18.27 -8.11 -14.24
N ASN A 282 -19.61 -7.88 -14.28
CA ASN A 282 -20.34 -7.66 -15.53
C ASN A 282 -19.93 -6.34 -16.23
N ALA A 283 -19.60 -5.30 -15.49
CA ALA A 283 -19.17 -4.01 -16.05
C ALA A 283 -17.70 -4.04 -16.49
N SER A 284 -16.85 -4.78 -15.77
CA SER A 284 -15.42 -4.84 -16.02
C SER A 284 -15.00 -5.98 -16.96
N ASN A 285 -15.92 -6.90 -17.34
CA ASN A 285 -15.59 -8.16 -18.05
C ASN A 285 -14.46 -8.94 -17.33
N ASN A 286 -14.54 -9.07 -16.02
CA ASN A 286 -13.53 -9.65 -15.12
C ASN A 286 -12.17 -8.93 -15.12
N LYS A 287 -12.01 -7.84 -15.85
CA LYS A 287 -10.74 -7.08 -15.86
C LYS A 287 -10.67 -6.24 -14.60
N GLY A 288 -9.64 -6.47 -13.82
CA GLY A 288 -9.38 -5.79 -12.55
C GLY A 288 -8.23 -4.81 -12.65
N GLY A 289 -7.18 -5.05 -11.88
CA GLY A 289 -6.03 -4.17 -11.76
C GLY A 289 -4.73 -4.85 -12.20
N PHE A 290 -3.83 -4.05 -12.73
CA PHE A 290 -2.45 -4.45 -12.99
C PHE A 290 -1.53 -3.70 -12.04
N GLU A 291 -0.60 -4.41 -11.39
CA GLU A 291 0.43 -3.82 -10.55
C GLU A 291 1.81 -4.23 -10.99
N PHE A 292 2.73 -3.30 -10.86
CA PHE A 292 4.16 -3.49 -11.08
C PHE A 292 4.93 -2.93 -9.89
N ALA A 293 5.81 -3.75 -9.28
CA ALA A 293 6.71 -3.34 -8.23
C ALA A 293 8.16 -3.62 -8.62
N LEU A 294 9.00 -2.61 -8.48
CA LEU A 294 10.44 -2.72 -8.60
C LEU A 294 11.05 -2.37 -7.25
N VAL A 295 11.81 -3.29 -6.69
CA VAL A 295 12.48 -3.13 -5.39
C VAL A 295 13.96 -3.37 -5.57
N TYR A 296 14.77 -2.41 -5.11
CA TYR A 296 16.23 -2.56 -5.09
C TYR A 296 16.77 -2.43 -3.69
N GLN A 297 17.54 -3.42 -3.26
CA GLN A 297 18.15 -3.45 -1.94
C GLN A 297 19.67 -3.54 -2.05
N TRP A 298 20.38 -2.70 -1.29
CA TRP A 298 21.84 -2.70 -1.32
C TRP A 298 22.44 -2.40 0.05
N LYS A 299 23.70 -2.83 0.23
CA LYS A 299 24.49 -2.57 1.44
C LYS A 299 25.24 -1.24 1.32
N SER A 300 25.47 -0.58 2.45
CA SER A 300 26.34 0.58 2.52
C SER A 300 27.79 0.19 2.22
N LYS A 301 28.46 0.95 1.36
CA LYS A 301 29.90 0.76 1.11
C LYS A 301 30.79 1.27 2.25
N LYS A 302 30.27 2.09 3.17
CA LYS A 302 30.98 2.63 4.33
C LYS A 302 30.28 2.24 5.63
N LYS A 303 31.00 1.55 6.53
CA LYS A 303 30.58 1.48 7.93
C LYS A 303 30.63 2.91 8.49
N ILE A 304 29.50 3.48 8.88
CA ILE A 304 29.47 4.73 9.64
C ILE A 304 30.16 4.42 10.97
N LYS A 305 31.37 4.97 11.19
CA LYS A 305 31.99 4.95 12.51
C LYS A 305 31.13 5.86 13.39
N ILE A 306 30.36 5.27 14.31
CA ILE A 306 29.74 6.01 15.40
C ILE A 306 30.90 6.41 16.30
N VAL A 307 31.16 7.71 16.40
CA VAL A 307 32.07 8.25 17.43
C VAL A 307 31.28 8.12 18.73
N GLU A 308 31.78 7.24 19.63
CA GLU A 308 31.30 7.11 21.02
C GLU A 308 31.51 8.39 21.80
#